data_386595111f118129aa2372b8552f9cea
#
_entry.id   386595111f118129aa2372b8552f9cea
#
_cell.length_a   1.000
_cell.length_b   1.000
_cell.length_c   1.000
_cell.angle_alpha   90.00
_cell.angle_beta   90.00
_cell.angle_gamma   90.00
#
_symmetry.space_group_name_H-M   'P 1'
#
loop_
_entity.id
_entity.type
_entity.pdbx_description
1 polymer ?
#
loop_
_entity_poly.entity_id
_entity_poly.type
_entity_poly.pdbx_seq_one_letter_code
_entity_poly.pdbx_strand_id
1 'polypeptide(L)'
;MLLVPTYVAPSRIHGLGLFAAERIPARTKMWAFQPGLDAFIPDELYQRLPEFQKSFLDHYGFRSPIWPGGVVIGFDHSRYINHSATPNTDNETEFAFAARDIEKDEEITCDYEVIHPVGTWSAAVDHSPRLG
;
A
#
# COMPACT_ATOMS: atom_id res chain seq x y z
N MET A 1 -5.88 7.76 -2.68
CA MET A 1 -4.90 8.31 -3.63
C MET A 1 -3.80 9.06 -2.90
N LEU A 2 -2.63 9.10 -3.51
CA LEU A 2 -1.51 9.85 -2.98
C LEU A 2 -1.80 11.37 -2.98
N LEU A 3 -1.37 12.03 -1.93
CA LEU A 3 -1.56 13.48 -1.72
C LEU A 3 -0.25 14.25 -1.87
N VAL A 4 0.81 13.56 -2.21
CA VAL A 4 2.16 14.14 -2.37
C VAL A 4 2.77 13.65 -3.69
N PRO A 5 3.66 14.44 -4.31
CA PRO A 5 4.32 14.01 -5.54
C PRO A 5 5.24 12.81 -5.30
N THR A 6 5.10 11.80 -6.15
CA THR A 6 5.87 10.56 -6.08
C THR A 6 6.22 10.09 -7.48
N TYR A 7 7.13 9.11 -7.58
CA TYR A 7 7.42 8.44 -8.82
C TYR A 7 7.76 6.96 -8.56
N VAL A 8 7.69 6.15 -9.60
CA VAL A 8 8.00 4.72 -9.54
C VAL A 8 9.37 4.48 -10.16
N ALA A 9 10.19 3.69 -9.50
CA ALA A 9 11.53 3.34 -9.97
C ALA A 9 11.94 1.98 -9.41
N PRO A 10 13.00 1.35 -9.95
CA PRO A 10 13.52 0.12 -9.37
C PRO A 10 13.90 0.30 -7.90
N SER A 11 13.49 -0.65 -7.07
CA SER A 11 13.67 -0.62 -5.63
C SER A 11 14.87 -1.47 -5.22
N ARG A 12 15.59 -1.04 -4.17
CA ARG A 12 16.60 -1.87 -3.52
C ARG A 12 15.97 -2.93 -2.62
N ILE A 13 14.70 -2.74 -2.24
CA ILE A 13 13.98 -3.70 -1.41
C ILE A 13 13.43 -4.80 -2.30
N HIS A 14 12.71 -4.39 -3.37
CA HIS A 14 11.92 -5.35 -4.11
C HIS A 14 11.32 -4.77 -5.38
N GLY A 15 11.59 -5.35 -6.54
CA GLY A 15 11.00 -4.98 -7.83
C GLY A 15 10.97 -3.47 -8.05
N LEU A 16 9.79 -2.94 -8.30
CA LEU A 16 9.56 -1.51 -8.35
C LEU A 16 9.14 -0.99 -6.99
N GLY A 17 9.45 0.26 -6.73
CA GLY A 17 9.09 0.94 -5.49
C GLY A 17 8.54 2.33 -5.75
N LEU A 18 7.99 2.93 -4.71
CA LEU A 18 7.47 4.29 -4.72
C LEU A 18 8.48 5.21 -4.06
N PHE A 19 8.79 6.33 -4.71
CA PHE A 19 9.82 7.27 -4.26
C PHE A 19 9.25 8.67 -4.12
N ALA A 20 9.75 9.41 -3.14
CA ALA A 20 9.37 10.82 -2.96
C ALA A 20 9.97 11.67 -4.09
N ALA A 21 9.12 12.41 -4.81
CA ALA A 21 9.58 13.32 -5.85
C ALA A 21 10.07 14.64 -5.28
N GLU A 22 9.73 14.94 -4.03
CA GLU A 22 10.22 16.08 -3.27
C GLU A 22 10.23 15.73 -1.79
N ARG A 23 10.87 16.55 -0.96
CA ARG A 23 10.91 16.33 0.48
C ARG A 23 9.48 16.34 1.06
N ILE A 24 9.18 15.38 1.92
CA ILE A 24 7.90 15.26 2.61
C ILE A 24 8.16 15.43 4.12
N PRO A 25 7.73 16.53 4.73
CA PRO A 25 7.93 16.74 6.16
C PRO A 25 7.20 15.70 7.01
N ALA A 26 7.73 15.40 8.18
CA ALA A 26 7.08 14.54 9.16
C ALA A 26 5.64 14.99 9.42
N ARG A 27 4.73 14.03 9.58
CA ARG A 27 3.31 14.23 9.85
C ARG A 27 2.50 14.75 8.67
N THR A 28 3.09 14.85 7.48
CA THR A 28 2.34 15.16 6.27
C THR A 28 1.40 14.01 5.94
N LYS A 29 0.15 14.32 5.65
CA LYS A 29 -0.81 13.33 5.15
C LYS A 29 -0.44 12.98 3.71
N MET A 30 -0.15 11.71 3.47
CA MET A 30 0.40 11.25 2.20
C MET A 30 -0.60 10.51 1.34
N TRP A 31 -1.61 9.90 1.95
CA TRP A 31 -2.61 9.10 1.23
C TRP A 31 -3.95 9.18 1.92
N ALA A 32 -5.02 9.23 1.12
CA ALA A 32 -6.40 9.13 1.59
C ALA A 32 -7.23 8.36 0.56
N PHE A 33 -8.18 7.55 1.03
CA PHE A 33 -9.11 6.87 0.13
C PHE A 33 -9.93 7.90 -0.63
N GLN A 34 -9.95 7.81 -1.97
CA GLN A 34 -10.70 8.70 -2.82
C GLN A 34 -11.86 7.94 -3.47
N PRO A 35 -13.11 8.14 -2.98
CA PRO A 35 -14.28 7.51 -3.60
C PRO A 35 -14.37 7.85 -5.09
N GLY A 36 -14.70 6.84 -5.90
CA GLY A 36 -14.79 7.01 -7.35
C GLY A 36 -13.50 6.78 -8.10
N LEU A 37 -12.36 6.78 -7.39
CA LEU A 37 -11.04 6.47 -7.97
C LEU A 37 -10.44 5.23 -7.34
N ASP A 38 -10.24 5.23 -6.02
CA ASP A 38 -9.81 4.03 -5.33
C ASP A 38 -11.01 3.08 -5.16
N ALA A 39 -10.74 1.78 -5.06
CA ALA A 39 -11.80 0.79 -4.98
C ALA A 39 -11.74 0.01 -3.67
N PHE A 40 -12.91 -0.27 -3.14
CA PHE A 40 -13.11 -1.26 -2.08
C PHE A 40 -13.83 -2.46 -2.70
N ILE A 41 -13.20 -3.63 -2.60
CA ILE A 41 -13.73 -4.88 -3.15
C ILE A 41 -14.30 -5.70 -1.99
N PRO A 42 -15.62 -5.80 -1.84
CA PRO A 42 -16.21 -6.60 -0.76
C PRO A 42 -15.80 -8.08 -0.87
N ASP A 43 -15.64 -8.74 0.26
CA ASP A 43 -15.26 -10.17 0.28
C ASP A 43 -16.20 -11.04 -0.54
N GLU A 44 -17.48 -10.73 -0.57
CA GLU A 44 -18.45 -11.46 -1.39
C GLU A 44 -18.08 -11.42 -2.87
N LEU A 45 -17.69 -10.26 -3.37
CA LEU A 45 -17.23 -10.12 -4.76
C LEU A 45 -15.87 -10.77 -4.95
N TYR A 46 -14.93 -10.53 -4.02
CA TYR A 46 -13.60 -11.11 -4.10
C TYR A 46 -13.64 -12.63 -4.24
N GLN A 47 -14.47 -13.30 -3.45
CA GLN A 47 -14.57 -14.77 -3.47
C GLN A 47 -15.10 -15.31 -4.78
N ARG A 48 -15.82 -14.52 -5.57
CA ARG A 48 -16.36 -14.94 -6.87
C ARG A 48 -15.40 -14.71 -8.03
N LEU A 49 -14.26 -14.08 -7.78
CA LEU A 49 -13.30 -13.78 -8.84
C LEU A 49 -12.48 -15.03 -9.20
N PRO A 50 -12.02 -15.13 -10.45
CA PRO A 50 -11.04 -16.15 -10.83
C PRO A 50 -9.74 -16.00 -10.02
N GLU A 51 -9.03 -17.11 -9.85
CA GLU A 51 -7.80 -17.13 -9.03
C GLU A 51 -6.76 -16.09 -9.48
N PHE A 52 -6.59 -15.90 -10.80
CA PHE A 52 -5.60 -14.95 -11.28
C PHE A 52 -5.97 -13.50 -10.91
N GLN A 53 -7.26 -13.16 -10.83
CA GLN A 53 -7.71 -11.85 -10.39
C GLN A 53 -7.57 -11.67 -8.88
N LYS A 54 -7.86 -12.73 -8.11
CA LYS A 54 -7.59 -12.70 -6.67
C LYS A 54 -6.12 -12.48 -6.39
N SER A 55 -5.25 -13.17 -7.13
CA SER A 55 -3.80 -13.01 -6.99
C SER A 55 -3.36 -11.57 -7.25
N PHE A 56 -3.94 -10.90 -8.23
CA PHE A 56 -3.66 -9.49 -8.50
C PHE A 56 -4.06 -8.61 -7.30
N LEU A 57 -5.26 -8.83 -6.76
CA LEU A 57 -5.74 -8.07 -5.60
C LEU A 57 -4.92 -8.37 -4.35
N ASP A 58 -4.52 -9.61 -4.15
CA ASP A 58 -3.67 -9.99 -3.02
C ASP A 58 -2.29 -9.32 -3.10
N HIS A 59 -1.82 -9.12 -4.32
CA HIS A 59 -0.50 -8.56 -4.57
C HIS A 59 -0.47 -7.04 -4.42
N TYR A 60 -1.45 -6.34 -4.98
CA TYR A 60 -1.47 -4.89 -5.07
C TYR A 60 -2.47 -4.21 -4.15
N GLY A 61 -3.47 -4.92 -3.67
CA GLY A 61 -4.41 -4.41 -2.71
C GLY A 61 -3.94 -4.62 -1.28
N PHE A 62 -4.75 -4.21 -0.32
CA PHE A 62 -4.48 -4.47 1.08
C PHE A 62 -5.78 -4.65 1.85
N ARG A 63 -5.66 -5.31 3.00
CA ARG A 63 -6.73 -5.43 3.98
C ARG A 63 -6.34 -4.63 5.21
N SER A 64 -7.33 -4.07 5.88
CA SER A 64 -7.11 -3.25 7.06
C SER A 64 -8.33 -3.32 7.97
N PRO A 65 -8.16 -3.28 9.30
CA PRO A 65 -9.27 -3.15 10.23
C PRO A 65 -10.09 -1.88 10.01
N ILE A 66 -9.50 -0.87 9.40
CA ILE A 66 -10.19 0.39 9.06
C ILE A 66 -11.22 0.15 7.96
N TRP A 67 -10.97 -0.83 7.07
CA TRP A 67 -11.84 -1.17 5.94
C TRP A 67 -12.25 -2.64 6.05
N PRO A 68 -13.07 -3.00 7.05
CA PRO A 68 -13.40 -4.41 7.29
C PRO A 68 -14.23 -5.01 6.17
N GLY A 69 -14.05 -6.30 5.94
CA GLY A 69 -14.89 -7.07 5.03
C GLY A 69 -14.52 -6.95 3.57
N GLY A 70 -13.31 -6.53 3.24
CA GLY A 70 -12.91 -6.45 1.85
C GLY A 70 -11.45 -6.06 1.63
N VAL A 71 -11.12 -5.85 0.37
CA VAL A 71 -9.79 -5.46 -0.08
C VAL A 71 -9.86 -4.04 -0.63
N VAL A 72 -8.94 -3.19 -0.22
CA VAL A 72 -8.75 -1.86 -0.79
C VAL A 72 -7.67 -1.93 -1.85
N ILE A 73 -7.90 -1.31 -2.99
CA ILE A 73 -6.89 -1.17 -4.03
C ILE A 73 -6.82 0.28 -4.49
N GLY A 74 -5.61 0.82 -4.47
CA GLY A 74 -5.36 2.18 -4.91
C GLY A 74 -5.37 2.31 -6.43
N PHE A 75 -5.89 3.42 -6.90
CA PHE A 75 -5.96 3.72 -8.33
C PHE A 75 -4.61 4.12 -8.90
N ASP A 76 -3.77 4.75 -8.09
CA ASP A 76 -2.49 5.32 -8.54
C ASP A 76 -1.28 4.44 -8.18
N HIS A 77 -0.10 5.05 -8.19
CA HIS A 77 1.15 4.36 -7.91
C HIS A 77 1.33 3.92 -6.45
N SER A 78 0.39 4.24 -5.56
CA SER A 78 0.46 3.81 -4.16
C SER A 78 0.56 2.29 -4.03
N ARG A 79 0.10 1.54 -5.04
CA ARG A 79 0.19 0.07 -5.07
C ARG A 79 1.64 -0.46 -5.11
N TYR A 80 2.62 0.38 -5.42
CA TYR A 80 4.03 -0.04 -5.52
C TYR A 80 4.82 0.18 -4.23
N ILE A 81 4.16 0.60 -3.15
CA ILE A 81 4.83 0.78 -1.87
C ILE A 81 5.32 -0.55 -1.32
N ASN A 82 6.59 -0.63 -0.97
CA ASN A 82 7.20 -1.84 -0.44
C ASN A 82 7.14 -1.91 1.08
N HIS A 83 7.31 -3.12 1.61
CA HIS A 83 7.33 -3.36 3.05
C HIS A 83 8.69 -3.00 3.65
N SER A 84 8.63 -2.45 4.87
CA SER A 84 9.78 -2.31 5.76
C SER A 84 9.32 -2.53 7.20
N ALA A 85 10.14 -3.20 8.00
CA ALA A 85 9.88 -3.31 9.43
C ALA A 85 10.15 -1.98 10.15
N THR A 86 10.85 -1.06 9.49
CA THR A 86 11.13 0.31 9.97
C THR A 86 10.62 1.31 8.93
N PRO A 87 9.29 1.37 8.70
CA PRO A 87 8.75 2.16 7.61
C PRO A 87 8.87 3.65 7.86
N ASN A 88 8.83 4.44 6.79
CA ASN A 88 8.77 5.89 6.90
C ASN A 88 7.34 6.44 6.79
N THR A 89 6.33 5.57 6.77
CA THR A 89 4.92 5.96 6.85
C THR A 89 4.25 5.33 8.06
N ASP A 90 3.21 6.03 8.54
CA ASP A 90 2.32 5.57 9.60
C ASP A 90 0.94 5.32 8.97
N ASN A 91 0.44 4.09 9.10
CA ASN A 91 -0.79 3.63 8.47
C ASN A 91 -1.82 3.14 9.51
N GLU A 92 -1.76 3.61 10.74
CA GLU A 92 -2.65 3.15 11.81
C GLU A 92 -4.07 3.73 11.72
N THR A 93 -4.27 4.77 10.91
CA THR A 93 -5.58 5.37 10.66
C THR A 93 -6.02 5.14 9.23
N GLU A 94 -7.17 5.72 8.86
CA GLU A 94 -7.65 5.69 7.46
C GLU A 94 -6.76 6.48 6.51
N PHE A 95 -5.85 7.28 7.05
CA PHE A 95 -4.86 8.03 6.27
C PHE A 95 -3.47 7.44 6.45
N ALA A 96 -2.62 7.63 5.47
CA ALA A 96 -1.19 7.41 5.63
C ALA A 96 -0.50 8.75 5.90
N PHE A 97 0.36 8.77 6.91
CA PHE A 97 1.14 9.96 7.28
C PHE A 97 2.63 9.66 7.16
N ALA A 98 3.44 10.69 6.89
CA ALA A 98 4.88 10.56 7.01
C ALA A 98 5.23 10.37 8.50
N ALA A 99 5.90 9.26 8.83
CA ALA A 99 6.30 8.98 10.21
C ALA A 99 7.49 9.82 10.66
N ARG A 100 8.27 10.31 9.70
CA ARG A 100 9.41 11.18 9.86
C ARG A 100 9.58 12.00 8.59
N ASP A 101 10.55 12.91 8.55
CA ASP A 101 10.90 13.57 7.31
C ASP A 101 11.37 12.53 6.28
N ILE A 102 10.82 12.62 5.08
CA ILE A 102 11.20 11.78 3.95
C ILE A 102 11.89 12.70 2.94
N GLU A 103 13.13 12.39 2.63
CA GLU A 103 13.89 13.22 1.70
C GLU A 103 13.51 12.92 0.25
N LYS A 104 13.76 13.90 -0.62
CA LYS A 104 13.61 13.70 -2.06
C LYS A 104 14.40 12.47 -2.49
N ASP A 105 13.79 11.64 -3.34
CA ASP A 105 14.34 10.40 -3.87
C ASP A 105 14.51 9.26 -2.84
N GLU A 106 14.01 9.46 -1.63
CA GLU A 106 13.94 8.36 -0.65
C GLU A 106 12.76 7.45 -0.99
N GLU A 107 12.95 6.14 -0.85
CA GLU A 107 11.87 5.17 -1.06
C GLU A 107 10.84 5.27 0.07
N ILE A 108 9.56 5.30 -0.31
CA ILE A 108 8.45 5.33 0.63
C ILE A 108 8.07 3.89 0.94
N THR A 109 8.00 3.56 2.23
CA THR A 109 7.74 2.20 2.71
C THR A 109 6.61 2.19 3.73
N CYS A 110 5.95 1.05 3.88
CA CYS A 110 4.93 0.84 4.90
C CYS A 110 5.14 -0.51 5.59
N ASP A 111 4.50 -0.69 6.73
CA ASP A 111 4.51 -1.96 7.43
C ASP A 111 3.28 -2.77 6.98
N TYR A 112 3.51 -3.85 6.24
CA TYR A 112 2.44 -4.72 5.76
C TYR A 112 1.68 -5.40 6.91
N GLU A 113 2.30 -5.57 8.06
CA GLU A 113 1.62 -6.16 9.23
C GLU A 113 0.54 -5.23 9.77
N VAL A 114 0.70 -3.92 9.61
CA VAL A 114 -0.30 -2.94 10.04
C VAL A 114 -1.50 -2.90 9.10
N ILE A 115 -1.26 -2.85 7.80
CA ILE A 115 -2.34 -2.75 6.79
C ILE A 115 -2.89 -4.11 6.37
N HIS A 116 -2.16 -5.19 6.70
CA HIS A 116 -2.58 -6.57 6.41
C HIS A 116 -2.64 -7.35 7.72
N PRO A 117 -3.79 -7.36 8.41
CA PRO A 117 -3.89 -8.06 9.69
C PRO A 117 -3.47 -9.52 9.59
N VAL A 118 -2.78 -9.96 10.62
CA VAL A 118 -2.31 -11.34 10.74
C VAL A 118 -3.50 -12.30 10.58
N GLY A 119 -3.28 -13.38 9.85
CA GLY A 119 -4.28 -14.41 9.62
C GLY A 119 -5.11 -14.23 8.35
N THR A 120 -5.23 -13.02 7.83
CA THR A 120 -5.87 -12.79 6.53
C THR A 120 -4.87 -12.59 5.42
N TRP A 121 -3.68 -12.12 5.78
CA TRP A 121 -2.63 -11.78 4.84
C TRP A 121 -1.43 -12.71 4.94
N SER A 122 -0.86 -12.83 6.14
CA SER A 122 0.45 -13.45 6.30
C SER A 122 0.50 -14.95 5.97
N ALA A 123 -0.62 -15.64 6.11
CA ALA A 123 -0.66 -17.06 5.84
C ALA A 123 -0.84 -17.40 4.36
N ALA A 124 -1.34 -16.46 3.57
CA ALA A 124 -1.73 -16.71 2.19
C ALA A 124 -0.89 -15.93 1.18
N VAL A 125 -0.16 -14.93 1.63
CA VAL A 125 0.58 -14.07 0.73
C VAL A 125 2.06 -14.34 0.83
N ASP A 126 2.58 -14.72 -0.29
CA ASP A 126 4.00 -14.75 -0.53
C ASP A 126 4.52 -13.31 -0.53
N HIS A 127 5.33 -12.96 0.47
CA HIS A 127 6.00 -11.68 0.53
C HIS A 127 7.15 -11.59 -0.48
N SER A 128 7.10 -12.43 -1.51
CA SER A 128 8.07 -12.34 -2.59
C SER A 128 7.87 -11.05 -3.38
N PRO A 129 8.85 -10.69 -4.18
CA PRO A 129 8.91 -9.46 -4.91
C PRO A 129 7.71 -9.23 -5.78
N ARG A 130 7.15 -8.02 -5.63
CA ARG A 130 6.18 -7.54 -6.58
C ARG A 130 6.88 -7.30 -7.90
N LEU A 131 6.37 -7.94 -8.92
CA LEU A 131 6.73 -7.61 -10.29
C LEU A 131 5.86 -6.42 -10.65
N GLY A 132 6.42 -5.24 -10.51
CA GLY A 132 5.73 -3.96 -10.64
C GLY A 132 4.99 -3.69 -11.91
#